data_fe8b7642a66ada116bce98159aa472ee
#
_entry.id   fe8b7642a66ada116bce98159aa472ee
#
_cell.length_a   1.000
_cell.length_b   1.000
_cell.length_c   1.000
_cell.angle_alpha   90.00
_cell.angle_beta   90.00
_cell.angle_gamma   90.00
#
_symmetry.space_group_name_H-M   'P 1'
#
loop_
_entity.id
_entity.type
_entity.pdbx_description
1 polymer ?
#
loop_
_entity_poly.entity_id
_entity_poly.type
_entity_poly.pdbx_seq_one_letter_code
_entity_poly.pdbx_strand_id
1 'polypeptide(L)'
;MVGADGIDIAEQIRAFGRNLREARGQAGLTQAQLSVAAPLDRAAISRLECGERSPDMPTLLRVCAALNTTPANLLRGVGKPNGGRAPRGETETSDSSGQFGVNLRQARQQAGISQERLALDAKVDRAAISVYENGVRQPNLRTVLKLAMKLDIPPGLLLRGVPIKSAQRDGHSSSASKAAPKRRHSQSRR
;
A
#
# COMPACT_ATOMS: atom_id res chain seq x y z
N MET A 1 26.98 -17.95 -0.29
CA MET A 1 27.68 -16.68 -0.49
C MET A 1 26.73 -15.54 -0.13
N VAL A 2 26.82 -15.03 1.08
CA VAL A 2 26.08 -13.85 1.56
C VAL A 2 26.84 -12.65 1.00
N GLY A 3 26.23 -11.96 0.03
CA GLY A 3 26.81 -10.76 -0.55
C GLY A 3 26.94 -9.67 0.51
N ALA A 4 28.00 -8.89 0.45
CA ALA A 4 28.45 -7.87 1.40
C ALA A 4 27.45 -6.72 1.70
N ASP A 5 26.21 -6.79 1.24
CA ASP A 5 25.13 -5.83 1.49
C ASP A 5 24.01 -6.43 2.35
N GLY A 6 24.37 -7.13 3.35
CA GLY A 6 23.79 -7.80 4.50
C GLY A 6 22.33 -7.60 4.93
N ILE A 7 21.43 -7.07 4.12
CA ILE A 7 20.01 -7.00 4.48
C ILE A 7 19.20 -7.92 3.54
N ASP A 8 18.73 -9.04 4.09
CA ASP A 8 17.90 -9.98 3.37
C ASP A 8 16.50 -9.41 3.11
N ILE A 9 16.14 -9.24 1.85
CA ILE A 9 14.78 -8.78 1.44
C ILE A 9 13.69 -9.73 1.98
N ALA A 10 13.99 -11.04 2.08
CA ALA A 10 13.04 -11.98 2.65
C ALA A 10 12.80 -11.68 4.13
N GLU A 11 13.85 -11.34 4.90
CA GLU A 11 13.69 -10.94 6.28
C GLU A 11 12.88 -9.63 6.42
N GLN A 12 13.08 -8.69 5.53
CA GLN A 12 12.28 -7.45 5.52
C GLN A 12 10.80 -7.72 5.22
N ILE A 13 10.50 -8.65 4.31
CA ILE A 13 9.12 -9.07 4.03
C ILE A 13 8.53 -9.78 5.26
N ARG A 14 9.30 -10.61 5.96
CA ARG A 14 8.89 -11.21 7.24
C ARG A 14 8.64 -10.14 8.32
N ALA A 15 9.49 -9.12 8.41
CA ALA A 15 9.30 -8.00 9.34
C ALA A 15 8.01 -7.23 9.04
N PHE A 16 7.73 -6.95 7.75
CA PHE A 16 6.44 -6.40 7.34
C PHE A 16 5.27 -7.29 7.77
N GLY A 17 5.37 -8.61 7.57
CA GLY A 17 4.34 -9.57 7.99
C GLY A 17 4.07 -9.55 9.50
N ARG A 18 5.12 -9.44 10.32
CA ARG A 18 4.99 -9.27 11.78
C ARG A 18 4.25 -7.97 12.14
N ASN A 19 4.64 -6.85 11.52
CA ASN A 19 3.98 -5.55 11.74
C ASN A 19 2.51 -5.59 11.32
N LEU A 20 2.19 -6.25 10.21
CA LEU A 20 0.81 -6.45 9.76
C LEU A 20 0.00 -7.23 10.78
N ARG A 21 0.53 -8.34 11.29
CA ARG A 21 -0.12 -9.17 12.31
C ARG A 21 -0.33 -8.40 13.61
N GLU A 22 0.65 -7.60 14.02
CA GLU A 22 0.55 -6.75 15.21
C GLU A 22 -0.53 -5.68 15.03
N ALA A 23 -0.52 -4.94 13.91
CA ALA A 23 -1.53 -3.92 13.60
C ALA A 23 -2.95 -4.51 13.56
N ARG A 24 -3.11 -5.71 12.99
CA ARG A 24 -4.39 -6.42 13.00
C ARG A 24 -4.81 -6.77 14.43
N GLY A 25 -3.88 -7.26 15.27
CA GLY A 25 -4.15 -7.55 16.67
C GLY A 25 -4.57 -6.31 17.47
N GLN A 26 -3.89 -5.19 17.25
CA GLN A 26 -4.24 -3.90 17.86
C GLN A 26 -5.63 -3.40 17.43
N ALA A 27 -6.04 -3.69 16.18
CA ALA A 27 -7.37 -3.41 15.67
C ALA A 27 -8.44 -4.40 16.19
N GLY A 28 -8.08 -5.41 16.97
CA GLY A 28 -8.99 -6.44 17.48
C GLY A 28 -9.57 -7.35 16.40
N LEU A 29 -8.97 -7.43 15.22
CA LEU A 29 -9.50 -8.18 14.08
C LEU A 29 -8.89 -9.60 14.01
N THR A 30 -9.73 -10.57 13.66
CA THR A 30 -9.26 -11.89 13.18
C THR A 30 -8.78 -11.79 11.73
N GLN A 31 -8.01 -12.78 11.25
CA GLN A 31 -7.63 -12.85 9.84
C GLN A 31 -8.85 -12.91 8.90
N ALA A 32 -9.91 -13.57 9.32
CA ALA A 32 -11.16 -13.63 8.56
C ALA A 32 -11.84 -12.25 8.47
N GLN A 33 -11.91 -11.51 9.58
CA GLN A 33 -12.48 -10.16 9.59
C GLN A 33 -11.63 -9.18 8.75
N LEU A 34 -10.29 -9.25 8.83
CA LEU A 34 -9.42 -8.44 7.99
C LEU A 34 -9.57 -8.80 6.50
N SER A 35 -9.76 -10.07 6.17
CA SER A 35 -9.95 -10.49 4.77
C SER A 35 -11.22 -9.90 4.14
N VAL A 36 -12.27 -9.76 4.93
CA VAL A 36 -13.51 -9.08 4.50
C VAL A 36 -13.30 -7.57 4.39
N ALA A 37 -12.65 -6.95 5.38
CA ALA A 37 -12.43 -5.51 5.40
C ALA A 37 -11.47 -5.02 4.29
N ALA A 38 -10.49 -5.84 3.91
CA ALA A 38 -9.48 -5.54 2.90
C ALA A 38 -9.77 -6.15 1.51
N PRO A 39 -10.95 -6.63 1.18
CA PRO A 39 -11.36 -7.57 0.12
C PRO A 39 -10.22 -8.46 -0.40
N LEU A 40 -9.79 -9.40 0.46
CA LEU A 40 -8.72 -10.37 0.18
C LEU A 40 -9.13 -11.74 0.69
N ASP A 41 -8.54 -12.80 0.16
CA ASP A 41 -8.73 -14.14 0.72
C ASP A 41 -8.04 -14.26 2.08
N ARG A 42 -8.65 -14.99 3.03
CA ARG A 42 -8.04 -15.28 4.33
C ARG A 42 -6.65 -15.92 4.19
N ALA A 43 -6.48 -16.83 3.21
CA ALA A 43 -5.18 -17.44 2.92
C ALA A 43 -4.15 -16.40 2.42
N ALA A 44 -4.58 -15.36 1.69
CA ALA A 44 -3.70 -14.27 1.29
C ALA A 44 -3.24 -13.48 2.51
N ILE A 45 -4.14 -13.12 3.45
CA ILE A 45 -3.76 -12.46 4.71
C ILE A 45 -2.75 -13.30 5.48
N SER A 46 -3.00 -14.62 5.65
CA SER A 46 -2.07 -15.52 6.33
C SER A 46 -0.68 -15.52 5.70
N ARG A 47 -0.60 -15.63 4.37
CA ARG A 47 0.69 -15.61 3.63
C ARG A 47 1.42 -14.28 3.74
N LEU A 48 0.68 -13.16 3.79
CA LEU A 48 1.27 -11.84 4.02
C LEU A 48 1.85 -11.74 5.44
N GLU A 49 1.13 -12.22 6.47
CA GLU A 49 1.59 -12.19 7.86
C GLU A 49 2.77 -13.13 8.12
N CYS A 50 2.85 -14.26 7.42
CA CYS A 50 4.00 -15.18 7.48
C CYS A 50 5.21 -14.69 6.68
N GLY A 51 5.05 -13.65 5.86
CA GLY A 51 6.11 -13.15 4.97
C GLY A 51 6.44 -14.07 3.80
N GLU A 52 5.54 -14.99 3.47
CA GLU A 52 5.67 -15.89 2.30
C GLU A 52 5.38 -15.15 1.00
N ARG A 53 4.57 -14.11 1.06
CA ARG A 53 4.20 -13.31 -0.11
C ARG A 53 4.47 -11.83 0.15
N SER A 54 5.02 -11.16 -0.85
CA SER A 54 5.12 -9.70 -0.90
C SER A 54 3.86 -9.12 -1.52
N PRO A 55 3.18 -8.16 -0.87
CA PRO A 55 2.02 -7.50 -1.44
C PRO A 55 2.41 -6.64 -2.64
N ASP A 56 1.52 -6.53 -3.62
CA ASP A 56 1.52 -5.43 -4.57
C ASP A 56 0.99 -4.14 -3.89
N MET A 57 1.17 -3.02 -4.54
CA MET A 57 0.77 -1.72 -3.96
C MET A 57 -0.74 -1.65 -3.67
N PRO A 58 -1.65 -2.06 -4.59
CA PRO A 58 -3.07 -2.08 -4.30
C PRO A 58 -3.44 -2.93 -3.07
N THR A 59 -2.82 -4.10 -2.90
CA THR A 59 -3.03 -4.96 -1.73
C THR A 59 -2.53 -4.30 -0.45
N LEU A 60 -1.34 -3.69 -0.47
CA LEU A 60 -0.78 -2.96 0.66
C LEU A 60 -1.73 -1.82 1.09
N LEU A 61 -2.21 -1.02 0.13
CA LEU A 61 -3.10 0.11 0.43
C LEU A 61 -4.47 -0.34 0.97
N ARG A 62 -5.05 -1.44 0.43
CA ARG A 62 -6.30 -2.02 0.96
C ARG A 62 -6.16 -2.48 2.41
N VAL A 63 -5.07 -3.15 2.73
CA VAL A 63 -4.79 -3.59 4.11
C VAL A 63 -4.58 -2.38 5.03
N CYS A 64 -3.85 -1.36 4.58
CA CYS A 64 -3.70 -0.10 5.34
C CYS A 64 -5.05 0.57 5.61
N ALA A 65 -5.92 0.65 4.60
CA ALA A 65 -7.26 1.21 4.74
C ALA A 65 -8.10 0.44 5.77
N ALA A 66 -8.10 -0.90 5.67
CA ALA A 66 -8.85 -1.77 6.57
C ALA A 66 -8.38 -1.69 8.04
N LEU A 67 -7.09 -1.42 8.25
CA LEU A 67 -6.48 -1.28 9.59
C LEU A 67 -6.39 0.18 10.06
N ASN A 68 -6.92 1.13 9.29
CA ASN A 68 -6.80 2.56 9.58
C ASN A 68 -5.36 3.00 9.90
N THR A 69 -4.41 2.51 9.11
CA THR A 69 -2.97 2.77 9.28
C THR A 69 -2.33 3.20 7.96
N THR A 70 -1.10 3.66 8.00
CA THR A 70 -0.36 4.08 6.80
C THR A 70 0.66 3.02 6.38
N PRO A 71 1.05 2.95 5.08
CA PRO A 71 2.13 2.10 4.63
C PRO A 71 3.44 2.35 5.41
N ALA A 72 3.73 3.61 5.74
CA ALA A 72 4.91 3.99 6.53
C ALA A 72 4.90 3.36 7.93
N ASN A 73 3.73 3.27 8.57
CA ASN A 73 3.59 2.62 9.88
C ASN A 73 3.80 1.10 9.78
N LEU A 74 3.23 0.42 8.77
CA LEU A 74 3.45 -1.01 8.56
C LEU A 74 4.90 -1.35 8.18
N LEU A 75 5.64 -0.38 7.66
CA LEU A 75 7.06 -0.53 7.31
C LEU A 75 8.02 0.01 8.38
N ARG A 76 7.51 0.36 9.57
CA ARG A 76 8.36 0.82 10.67
C ARG A 76 9.32 -0.30 11.08
N GLY A 77 10.62 0.02 11.17
CA GLY A 77 11.66 -0.96 11.48
C GLY A 77 11.94 -1.98 10.37
N VAL A 78 11.31 -1.84 9.21
CA VAL A 78 11.63 -2.61 8.01
C VAL A 78 12.71 -1.86 7.24
N GLY A 79 13.83 -2.53 6.95
CA GLY A 79 15.01 -1.88 6.35
C GLY A 79 16.00 -1.36 7.40
N LYS A 80 17.01 -0.61 6.97
CA LYS A 80 17.98 -0.02 7.90
C LYS A 80 17.30 1.01 8.83
N PRO A 81 17.61 1.00 10.14
CA PRO A 81 16.94 1.88 11.10
C PRO A 81 17.39 3.35 11.05
N ASN A 82 18.25 3.78 10.14
CA ASN A 82 18.92 5.07 10.31
C ASN A 82 18.94 5.99 9.10
N GLY A 83 18.45 7.21 9.34
CA GLY A 83 19.16 8.46 9.05
C GLY A 83 18.91 9.10 7.71
N GLY A 84 18.15 8.53 6.81
CA GLY A 84 17.77 9.23 5.57
C GLY A 84 16.92 10.47 5.88
N ARG A 85 17.45 11.66 5.56
CA ARG A 85 16.71 12.92 5.67
C ARG A 85 15.45 12.83 4.82
N ALA A 86 14.29 12.93 5.45
CA ALA A 86 13.01 12.93 4.75
C ALA A 86 13.03 13.99 3.64
N PRO A 87 12.61 13.66 2.41
CA PRO A 87 12.42 14.67 1.38
C PRO A 87 11.44 15.72 1.88
N ARG A 88 11.87 16.99 1.88
CA ARG A 88 11.01 18.13 2.19
C ARG A 88 10.18 18.42 0.95
N GLY A 89 8.91 18.15 1.01
CA GLY A 89 7.95 18.46 -0.05
C GLY A 89 6.61 17.86 0.28
N GLU A 90 5.73 18.64 0.85
CA GLU A 90 4.30 18.34 0.91
C GLU A 90 3.73 18.72 -0.44
N THR A 91 3.58 17.75 -1.33
CA THR A 91 2.78 17.91 -2.54
C THR A 91 1.57 17.01 -2.41
N GLU A 92 0.43 17.63 -2.17
CA GLU A 92 -0.86 16.98 -2.25
C GLU A 92 -1.13 16.63 -3.74
N THR A 93 -0.75 15.43 -4.14
CA THR A 93 -1.18 14.87 -5.41
C THR A 93 -2.21 13.78 -5.15
N SER A 94 -3.37 13.94 -5.75
CA SER A 94 -4.53 13.07 -5.53
C SER A 94 -4.42 11.67 -6.13
N ASP A 95 -3.30 11.30 -6.72
CA ASP A 95 -3.08 9.99 -7.34
C ASP A 95 -1.95 9.23 -6.65
N SER A 96 -2.30 8.02 -6.15
CA SER A 96 -1.37 7.13 -5.47
C SER A 96 -0.15 6.74 -6.29
N SER A 97 -0.32 6.63 -7.61
CA SER A 97 0.76 6.27 -8.54
C SER A 97 1.77 7.38 -8.69
N GLY A 98 1.28 8.61 -8.78
CA GLY A 98 2.13 9.80 -8.93
C GLY A 98 2.98 10.07 -7.71
N GLN A 99 2.42 9.97 -6.50
CA GLN A 99 3.15 10.32 -5.28
C GLN A 99 4.37 9.41 -5.03
N PHE A 100 4.23 8.10 -5.22
CA PHE A 100 5.39 7.20 -5.13
C PHE A 100 6.49 7.59 -6.11
N GLY A 101 6.12 7.90 -7.37
CA GLY A 101 7.07 8.28 -8.41
C GLY A 101 7.83 9.58 -8.08
N VAL A 102 7.12 10.57 -7.56
CA VAL A 102 7.72 11.84 -7.08
C VAL A 102 8.72 11.57 -5.95
N ASN A 103 8.33 10.79 -4.94
CA ASN A 103 9.20 10.46 -3.83
C ASN A 103 10.45 9.69 -4.30
N LEU A 104 10.30 8.73 -5.21
CA LEU A 104 11.41 7.97 -5.78
C LEU A 104 12.38 8.87 -6.53
N ARG A 105 11.87 9.74 -7.41
CA ARG A 105 12.68 10.69 -8.18
C ARG A 105 13.45 11.63 -7.26
N GLN A 106 12.81 12.19 -6.25
CA GLN A 106 13.44 13.08 -5.28
C GLN A 106 14.55 12.37 -4.51
N ALA A 107 14.28 11.17 -3.99
CA ALA A 107 15.27 10.38 -3.25
C ALA A 107 16.49 10.04 -4.12
N ARG A 108 16.26 9.65 -5.37
CA ARG A 108 17.34 9.35 -6.31
C ARG A 108 18.18 10.58 -6.65
N GLN A 109 17.55 11.74 -6.88
CA GLN A 109 18.25 13.00 -7.14
C GLN A 109 19.05 13.46 -5.93
N GLN A 110 18.52 13.31 -4.71
CA GLN A 110 19.24 13.61 -3.47
C GLN A 110 20.47 12.72 -3.27
N ALA A 111 20.37 11.46 -3.71
CA ALA A 111 21.50 10.52 -3.71
C ALA A 111 22.51 10.80 -4.86
N GLY A 112 22.21 11.74 -5.77
CA GLY A 112 23.10 12.11 -6.87
C GLY A 112 23.29 11.01 -7.94
N ILE A 113 22.36 10.03 -8.05
CA ILE A 113 22.52 8.90 -8.97
C ILE A 113 21.54 8.96 -10.14
N SER A 114 21.95 8.40 -11.29
CA SER A 114 21.12 8.28 -12.48
C SER A 114 20.06 7.18 -12.35
N GLN A 115 19.02 7.21 -13.20
CA GLN A 115 18.06 6.10 -13.28
C GLN A 115 18.72 4.77 -13.63
N GLU A 116 19.72 4.80 -14.53
CA GLU A 116 20.51 3.62 -14.91
C GLU A 116 21.28 3.05 -13.74
N ARG A 117 21.94 3.91 -12.98
CA ARG A 117 22.71 3.49 -11.80
C ARG A 117 21.79 2.86 -10.74
N LEU A 118 20.66 3.49 -10.44
CA LEU A 118 19.68 2.94 -9.50
C LEU A 118 19.13 1.59 -9.97
N ALA A 119 18.83 1.45 -11.26
CA ALA A 119 18.32 0.22 -11.85
C ALA A 119 19.34 -0.93 -11.71
N LEU A 120 20.60 -0.67 -12.04
CA LEU A 120 21.69 -1.63 -11.91
C LEU A 120 21.88 -2.06 -10.46
N ASP A 121 21.98 -1.11 -9.54
CA ASP A 121 22.25 -1.38 -8.12
C ASP A 121 21.07 -2.10 -7.44
N ALA A 122 19.84 -1.78 -7.80
CA ALA A 122 18.62 -2.43 -7.27
C ALA A 122 18.27 -3.74 -8.00
N LYS A 123 18.99 -4.09 -9.07
CA LYS A 123 18.67 -5.23 -9.96
C LYS A 123 17.20 -5.16 -10.43
N VAL A 124 16.84 -4.02 -10.99
CA VAL A 124 15.53 -3.71 -11.57
C VAL A 124 15.75 -3.20 -12.99
N ASP A 125 14.83 -3.43 -13.89
CA ASP A 125 14.91 -2.90 -15.25
C ASP A 125 14.92 -1.36 -15.25
N ARG A 126 15.80 -0.74 -16.07
CA ARG A 126 15.86 0.73 -16.23
C ARG A 126 14.52 1.31 -16.68
N ALA A 127 13.85 0.66 -17.63
CA ALA A 127 12.54 1.11 -18.10
C ALA A 127 11.52 1.09 -16.95
N ALA A 128 11.60 0.14 -16.01
CA ALA A 128 10.73 0.09 -14.85
C ALA A 128 10.95 1.30 -13.92
N ILE A 129 12.21 1.75 -13.70
CA ILE A 129 12.48 2.95 -12.89
C ILE A 129 11.79 4.18 -13.51
N SER A 130 11.94 4.39 -14.80
CA SER A 130 11.28 5.49 -15.51
C SER A 130 9.76 5.42 -15.42
N VAL A 131 9.18 4.23 -15.59
CA VAL A 131 7.74 3.98 -15.48
C VAL A 131 7.23 4.26 -14.05
N TYR A 132 8.00 3.92 -13.03
CA TYR A 132 7.67 4.21 -11.63
C TYR A 132 7.76 5.70 -11.31
N GLU A 133 8.83 6.39 -11.75
CA GLU A 133 9.01 7.84 -11.52
C GLU A 133 7.97 8.70 -12.23
N ASN A 134 7.43 8.22 -13.35
CA ASN A 134 6.36 8.89 -14.08
C ASN A 134 4.94 8.51 -13.61
N GLY A 135 4.82 7.66 -12.57
CA GLY A 135 3.54 7.25 -12.02
C GLY A 135 2.70 6.35 -12.91
N VAL A 136 3.24 5.83 -14.01
CA VAL A 136 2.50 4.98 -14.97
C VAL A 136 2.18 3.62 -14.35
N ARG A 137 3.07 3.11 -13.50
CA ARG A 137 2.91 1.83 -12.83
C ARG A 137 3.45 1.90 -11.40
N GLN A 138 2.84 1.14 -10.50
CA GLN A 138 3.32 1.00 -9.13
C GLN A 138 4.15 -0.28 -8.96
N PRO A 139 5.26 -0.24 -8.20
CA PRO A 139 6.02 -1.43 -7.85
C PRO A 139 5.29 -2.28 -6.80
N ASN A 140 5.72 -3.54 -6.64
CA ASN A 140 5.37 -4.32 -5.47
C ASN A 140 6.29 -3.95 -4.28
N LEU A 141 5.92 -4.38 -3.07
CA LEU A 141 6.69 -4.07 -1.85
C LEU A 141 8.15 -4.56 -1.96
N ARG A 142 8.41 -5.73 -2.55
CA ARG A 142 9.78 -6.23 -2.75
C ARG A 142 10.64 -5.24 -3.55
N THR A 143 10.09 -4.65 -4.60
CA THR A 143 10.79 -3.63 -5.40
C THR A 143 10.98 -2.34 -4.61
N VAL A 144 9.98 -1.89 -3.86
CA VAL A 144 10.11 -0.73 -2.95
C VAL A 144 11.26 -0.92 -1.97
N LEU A 145 11.36 -2.11 -1.35
CA LEU A 145 12.43 -2.44 -0.41
C LEU A 145 13.80 -2.41 -1.08
N LYS A 146 13.93 -2.98 -2.28
CA LYS A 146 15.20 -2.93 -3.04
C LYS A 146 15.64 -1.50 -3.35
N LEU A 147 14.71 -0.66 -3.82
CA LEU A 147 15.00 0.73 -4.15
C LEU A 147 15.39 1.53 -2.90
N ALA A 148 14.64 1.39 -1.82
CA ALA A 148 14.92 2.05 -0.54
C ALA A 148 16.30 1.68 0.01
N MET A 149 16.68 0.40 -0.06
CA MET A 149 17.99 -0.07 0.36
C MET A 149 19.13 0.56 -0.44
N LYS A 150 18.98 0.68 -1.76
CA LYS A 150 20.03 1.25 -2.62
C LYS A 150 20.11 2.76 -2.53
N LEU A 151 19.04 3.40 -2.11
CA LEU A 151 18.99 4.83 -1.80
C LEU A 151 19.38 5.15 -0.33
N ASP A 152 19.64 4.10 0.47
CA ASP A 152 19.96 4.21 1.92
C ASP A 152 18.91 5.01 2.72
N ILE A 153 17.62 4.80 2.37
CA ILE A 153 16.48 5.44 3.04
C ILE A 153 15.49 4.41 3.60
N PRO A 154 14.74 4.75 4.66
CA PRO A 154 13.64 3.92 5.12
C PRO A 154 12.57 3.76 4.02
N PRO A 155 12.07 2.53 3.75
CA PRO A 155 11.10 2.30 2.68
C PRO A 155 9.78 3.05 2.89
N GLY A 156 9.41 3.37 4.13
CA GLY A 156 8.25 4.20 4.45
C GLY A 156 8.33 5.62 3.87
N LEU A 157 9.53 6.16 3.62
CA LEU A 157 9.70 7.48 3.00
C LEU A 157 9.27 7.47 1.52
N LEU A 158 9.50 6.38 0.80
CA LEU A 158 9.03 6.24 -0.59
C LEU A 158 7.50 6.17 -0.68
N LEU A 159 6.84 5.74 0.40
CA LEU A 159 5.38 5.60 0.47
C LEU A 159 4.70 6.73 1.25
N ARG A 160 5.45 7.77 1.63
CA ARG A 160 4.89 8.93 2.35
C ARG A 160 3.94 9.71 1.43
N GLY A 161 2.76 10.07 1.96
CA GLY A 161 1.76 10.82 1.20
C GLY A 161 1.06 10.04 0.09
N VAL A 162 1.34 8.74 -0.06
CA VAL A 162 0.57 7.88 -0.98
C VAL A 162 -0.85 7.76 -0.42
N PRO A 163 -1.89 8.24 -1.15
CA PRO A 163 -3.25 8.26 -0.65
C PRO A 163 -3.78 6.84 -0.47
N ILE A 164 -4.35 6.60 0.70
CA ILE A 164 -5.06 5.37 1.03
C ILE A 164 -6.52 5.62 0.68
N LYS A 165 -6.99 5.09 -0.46
CA LYS A 165 -8.43 5.11 -0.75
C LYS A 165 -9.10 4.23 0.29
N SER A 166 -9.79 4.84 1.26
CA SER A 166 -10.75 4.11 2.09
C SER A 166 -11.71 3.40 1.14
N ALA A 167 -11.95 2.11 1.36
CA ALA A 167 -13.02 1.41 0.67
C ALA A 167 -14.32 2.20 0.94
N GLN A 168 -14.74 3.02 -0.02
CA GLN A 168 -16.07 3.59 0.01
C GLN A 168 -17.01 2.39 0.13
N ARG A 169 -17.71 2.33 1.26
CA ARG A 169 -18.92 1.54 1.35
C ARG A 169 -19.84 2.15 0.29
N ASP A 170 -19.91 1.53 -0.86
CA ASP A 170 -20.98 1.80 -1.81
C ASP A 170 -22.26 1.51 -1.04
N GLY A 171 -22.79 2.60 -0.50
CA GLY A 171 -24.10 2.60 0.14
C GLY A 171 -25.11 2.19 -0.94
N HIS A 172 -25.46 0.93 -0.94
CA HIS A 172 -26.71 0.50 -1.50
C HIS A 172 -27.80 1.25 -0.73
N SER A 173 -28.06 2.48 -1.13
CA SER A 173 -29.32 3.15 -0.79
C SER A 173 -30.39 2.37 -1.55
N SER A 174 -30.88 1.32 -0.90
CA SER A 174 -32.14 0.70 -1.25
C SER A 174 -33.20 1.80 -1.19
N SER A 175 -33.49 2.39 -2.34
CA SER A 175 -34.67 3.21 -2.53
C SER A 175 -35.89 2.29 -2.38
N ALA A 176 -36.34 2.17 -1.13
CA ALA A 176 -37.64 1.63 -0.84
C ALA A 176 -38.67 2.53 -1.53
N SER A 177 -39.07 2.16 -2.73
CA SER A 177 -40.20 2.71 -3.43
C SER A 177 -41.44 2.54 -2.56
N LYS A 178 -41.88 3.63 -1.96
CA LYS A 178 -43.17 3.74 -1.30
C LYS A 178 -44.27 3.52 -2.35
N ALA A 179 -44.77 2.30 -2.46
CA ALA A 179 -46.01 2.01 -3.15
C ALA A 179 -47.15 2.64 -2.36
N ALA A 180 -47.75 3.67 -2.90
CA ALA A 180 -48.97 4.28 -2.38
C ALA A 180 -50.17 3.31 -2.50
N PRO A 181 -51.02 3.19 -1.49
CA PRO A 181 -52.20 2.36 -1.59
C PRO A 181 -53.25 3.02 -2.50
N LYS A 182 -53.65 2.36 -3.59
CA LYS A 182 -54.78 2.74 -4.42
C LYS A 182 -56.04 2.68 -3.61
N ARG A 183 -56.67 3.85 -3.37
CA ARG A 183 -58.06 3.98 -2.86
C ARG A 183 -59.01 3.32 -3.86
N ARG A 184 -59.71 2.28 -3.43
CA ARG A 184 -60.88 1.74 -4.13
C ARG A 184 -62.07 2.66 -3.84
N HIS A 185 -62.58 3.33 -4.89
CA HIS A 185 -63.91 3.97 -4.89
C HIS A 185 -64.96 2.86 -4.93
N SER A 186 -65.69 2.70 -3.88
CA SER A 186 -66.94 1.99 -3.88
C SER A 186 -68.02 2.92 -4.44
N GLN A 187 -68.48 2.66 -5.66
CA GLN A 187 -69.74 3.22 -6.11
C GLN A 187 -70.89 2.28 -5.71
N SER A 188 -71.71 2.81 -4.81
CA SER A 188 -73.03 2.30 -4.50
C SER A 188 -73.98 2.58 -5.69
N ARG A 189 -74.70 1.56 -6.14
CA ARG A 189 -75.99 1.72 -6.80
C ARG A 189 -76.91 0.61 -6.32
N ARG A 190 -77.98 1.03 -5.71
CA ARG A 190 -79.37 0.56 -5.71
C ARG A 190 -79.59 -0.94 -5.83
#